data_84589cb05c5124356b661e0adf4170bf
#
_entry.id   84589cb05c5124356b661e0adf4170bf
#
_cell.length_a   1.000
_cell.length_b   1.000
_cell.length_c   1.000
_cell.angle_alpha   90.00
_cell.angle_beta   90.00
_cell.angle_gamma   90.00
#
_symmetry.space_group_name_H-M   'P 1'
#
loop_
_entity.id
_entity.type
_entity.pdbx_description
1 polymer ?
#
loop_
_entity_poly.entity_id
_entity_poly.type
_entity_poly.pdbx_seq_one_letter_code
_entity_poly.pdbx_strand_id
1 'polypeptide(L)' 'VPALRDHAQDVPLLADHFIRTICAEYGIPPKRIESNALRELQAMRWSGNIRELRNVIERLIILSEERITLDDVKTYC' A
#
# COMPACT_ATOMS: atom_id res chain seq x y z
N VAL A 1 17.76 -5.24 -6.69
CA VAL A 1 16.61 -5.13 -5.80
C VAL A 1 15.79 -6.40 -5.92
N PRO A 2 15.52 -7.09 -4.80
CA PRO A 2 14.73 -8.33 -4.87
C PRO A 2 13.34 -8.07 -5.42
N ALA A 3 12.79 -9.04 -6.13
CA ALA A 3 11.43 -8.96 -6.61
C ALA A 3 10.47 -9.01 -5.41
N LEU A 4 9.48 -8.13 -5.42
CA LEU A 4 8.55 -8.05 -4.30
C LEU A 4 7.79 -9.36 -4.09
N ARG A 5 7.49 -10.08 -5.17
CA ARG A 5 6.76 -11.35 -5.10
C ARG A 5 7.48 -12.40 -4.26
N ASP A 6 8.80 -12.29 -4.14
CA ASP A 6 9.61 -13.23 -3.37
C ASP A 6 9.60 -12.87 -1.88
N HIS A 7 9.01 -11.72 -1.52
CA HIS A 7 8.98 -11.20 -0.16
C HIS A 7 7.56 -10.77 0.23
N ALA A 8 6.57 -11.60 -0.15
CA ALA A 8 5.16 -11.28 0.12
C ALA A 8 4.89 -11.03 1.60
N GLN A 9 5.60 -11.72 2.50
CA GLN A 9 5.44 -11.52 3.93
C GLN A 9 5.90 -10.14 4.39
N ASP A 10 6.70 -9.45 3.58
CA ASP A 10 7.18 -8.10 3.92
C ASP A 10 6.23 -7.01 3.45
N VAL A 11 5.21 -7.33 2.66
CA VAL A 11 4.28 -6.34 2.12
C VAL A 11 3.61 -5.52 3.23
N PRO A 12 3.13 -6.12 4.34
CA PRO A 12 2.53 -5.31 5.41
C PRO A 12 3.50 -4.28 5.99
N LEU A 13 4.75 -4.65 6.21
CA LEU A 13 5.75 -3.73 6.75
C LEU A 13 6.08 -2.61 5.76
N LEU A 14 6.24 -2.98 4.49
CA LEU A 14 6.53 -2.01 3.44
C LEU A 14 5.36 -1.06 3.23
N ALA A 15 4.13 -1.57 3.24
CA ALA A 15 2.95 -0.74 3.09
C ALA A 15 2.86 0.29 4.21
N ASP A 16 3.07 -0.13 5.45
CA ASP A 16 3.05 0.79 6.59
C ASP A 16 4.12 1.87 6.44
N HIS A 17 5.33 1.47 6.08
CA HIS A 17 6.42 2.41 5.86
C HIS A 17 6.08 3.44 4.80
N PHE A 18 5.55 3.00 3.66
CA PHE A 18 5.21 3.90 2.57
C PHE A 18 4.05 4.82 2.93
N ILE A 19 3.05 4.30 3.65
CA ILE A 19 1.94 5.14 4.09
C ILE A 19 2.46 6.29 4.94
N ARG A 20 3.32 6.01 5.90
CA ARG A 20 3.89 7.03 6.77
C ARG A 20 4.73 8.03 5.99
N THR A 21 5.58 7.53 5.11
CA THR A 21 6.49 8.38 4.34
C THR A 21 5.72 9.28 3.39
N ILE A 22 4.78 8.72 2.64
CA ILE A 22 4.03 9.47 1.62
C ILE A 22 3.09 10.49 2.28
N CYS A 23 2.42 10.09 3.35
CA CYS A 23 1.56 11.03 4.07
C CYS A 23 2.37 12.18 4.65
N ALA A 24 3.58 11.93 5.14
CA ALA A 24 4.45 12.98 5.62
C ALA A 24 4.84 13.94 4.50
N GLU A 25 5.08 13.43 3.29
CA GLU A 25 5.39 14.26 2.14
C GLU A 25 4.23 15.19 1.78
N TYR A 26 3.00 14.72 1.99
CA TYR A 26 1.81 15.52 1.72
C TYR A 26 1.40 16.39 2.91
N GLY A 27 2.09 16.30 4.03
CA GLY A 27 1.78 17.07 5.22
C GLY A 27 0.48 16.65 5.89
N ILE A 28 0.11 15.39 5.79
CA ILE A 28 -1.10 14.85 6.42
C ILE A 28 -0.72 13.73 7.40
N PRO A 29 -1.58 13.46 8.41
CA PRO A 29 -1.34 12.33 9.29
C PRO A 29 -1.36 11.01 8.54
N PRO A 30 -0.60 10.00 8.98
CA PRO A 30 -0.61 8.69 8.34
C PRO A 30 -2.03 8.10 8.32
N LYS A 31 -2.47 7.66 7.15
CA LYS A 31 -3.77 7.01 7.03
C LYS A 31 -3.69 5.59 7.56
N ARG A 32 -4.79 5.13 8.11
CA ARG A 32 -4.89 3.73 8.51
C ARG A 32 -5.29 2.89 7.31
N ILE A 33 -4.81 1.66 7.29
CA ILE A 33 -5.22 0.67 6.31
C ILE A 33 -5.92 -0.48 7.02
N GLU A 34 -7.08 -0.88 6.50
CA GLU A 34 -7.82 -1.99 7.11
C GLU A 34 -7.08 -3.30 6.93
N SER A 35 -7.23 -4.21 7.90
CA SER A 35 -6.53 -5.50 7.86
C SER A 35 -6.87 -6.30 6.60
N ASN A 36 -8.13 -6.30 6.18
CA ASN A 36 -8.52 -7.01 4.97
C ASN A 36 -7.94 -6.36 3.71
N ALA A 37 -7.81 -5.03 3.70
CA ALA A 37 -7.16 -4.34 2.59
C ALA A 37 -5.68 -4.72 2.50
N LEU A 38 -5.02 -4.81 3.65
CA LEU A 38 -3.62 -5.18 3.72
C LEU A 38 -3.41 -6.62 3.23
N ARG A 39 -4.30 -7.52 3.60
CA ARG A 39 -4.26 -8.90 3.12
C ARG A 39 -4.44 -8.98 1.62
N GLU A 40 -5.32 -8.17 1.08
CA GLU A 40 -5.55 -8.13 -0.36
C GLU A 40 -4.28 -7.68 -1.09
N LEU A 41 -3.61 -6.65 -0.58
CA LEU A 41 -2.34 -6.21 -1.13
C LEU A 41 -1.29 -7.33 -1.07
N GLN A 42 -1.24 -8.04 0.05
CA GLN A 42 -0.28 -9.13 0.22
C GLN A 42 -0.56 -10.29 -0.74
N ALA A 43 -1.83 -10.52 -1.07
CA ALA A 43 -2.24 -11.60 -1.97
C ALA A 43 -2.07 -11.26 -3.44
N MET A 44 -1.88 -10.00 -3.78
CA MET A 44 -1.73 -9.58 -5.18
C MET A 44 -0.41 -10.07 -5.74
N ARG A 45 -0.39 -10.29 -7.06
CA ARG A 45 0.85 -10.62 -7.76
C ARG A 45 1.60 -9.33 -8.05
N TRP A 46 2.73 -9.18 -7.41
CA TRP A 46 3.60 -8.05 -7.66
C TRP A 46 4.59 -8.44 -8.74
N SER A 47 4.30 -8.03 -9.97
CA SER A 47 5.17 -8.29 -11.11
C SER A 47 6.38 -7.36 -11.15
N GLY A 48 6.28 -6.23 -10.44
CA GLY A 48 7.36 -5.25 -10.37
C GLY A 48 8.18 -5.41 -9.10
N ASN A 49 8.76 -4.32 -8.69
CA ASN A 49 9.58 -4.24 -7.48
C ASN A 49 8.90 -3.38 -6.42
N ILE A 50 9.65 -3.01 -5.40
CA ILE A 50 9.15 -2.18 -4.29
C ILE A 50 8.57 -0.86 -4.79
N ARG A 51 9.10 -0.31 -5.89
CA ARG A 51 8.59 0.93 -6.46
C ARG A 51 7.13 0.80 -6.90
N GLU A 52 6.77 -0.35 -7.44
CA GLU A 52 5.37 -0.61 -7.84
C GLU A 52 4.45 -0.56 -6.64
N LEU A 53 4.84 -1.18 -5.53
CA LEU A 53 4.07 -1.12 -4.29
C LEU A 53 3.94 0.33 -3.81
N ARG A 54 5.02 1.10 -3.85
CA ARG A 54 4.98 2.50 -3.46
C ARG A 54 3.98 3.28 -4.30
N ASN A 55 3.97 3.05 -5.61
CA ASN A 55 3.04 3.75 -6.50
C ASN A 55 1.59 3.39 -6.20
N VAL A 56 1.31 2.14 -5.90
CA VAL A 56 -0.03 1.70 -5.53
C VAL A 56 -0.45 2.34 -4.21
N ILE A 57 0.43 2.35 -3.22
CA ILE A 57 0.13 2.96 -1.91
C ILE A 57 -0.14 4.45 -2.07
N GLU A 58 0.66 5.14 -2.88
CA GLU A 58 0.44 6.57 -3.13
C GLU A 58 -0.93 6.82 -3.73
N ARG A 59 -1.32 6.01 -4.72
CA ARG A 59 -2.64 6.12 -5.33
C ARG A 59 -3.76 5.90 -4.32
N LEU A 60 -3.61 4.90 -3.47
CA LEU A 60 -4.60 4.61 -2.44
C LEU A 60 -4.73 5.75 -1.44
N ILE A 61 -3.61 6.39 -1.06
CA ILE A 61 -3.63 7.52 -0.15
C ILE A 61 -4.41 8.69 -0.76
N ILE A 62 -4.17 8.95 -2.05
CA ILE A 62 -4.81 10.09 -2.74
C ILE A 62 -6.31 9.84 -2.90
N LEU A 63 -6.70 8.63 -3.25
CA LEU A 63 -8.07 8.32 -3.64
C LEU A 63 -8.95 7.83 -2.50
N SER A 64 -8.35 7.38 -1.39
CA SER A 64 -9.12 6.94 -0.23
C SER A 64 -9.57 8.15 0.60
N GLU A 65 -10.55 7.92 1.49
CA GLU A 65 -11.02 8.96 2.40
C GLU A 65 -10.20 8.94 3.69
N GLU A 66 -10.84 8.65 4.83
CA GLU A 66 -10.16 8.67 6.12
C GLU A 66 -9.18 7.50 6.28
N ARG A 67 -9.49 6.37 5.64
CA ARG A 67 -8.66 5.17 5.72
C ARG A 67 -8.74 4.40 4.40
N ILE A 68 -7.75 3.56 4.19
CA ILE A 68 -7.69 2.71 3.02
C ILE A 68 -8.48 1.44 3.32
N THR A 69 -9.55 1.21 2.54
CA THR A 69 -10.45 0.07 2.73
C THR A 69 -10.19 -1.01 1.70
N LEU A 70 -10.77 -2.19 1.92
CA LEU A 70 -10.71 -3.27 0.93
C LEU A 70 -11.34 -2.82 -0.41
N ASP A 71 -12.44 -2.08 -0.35
CA ASP A 71 -13.07 -1.55 -1.55
C ASP A 71 -12.13 -0.64 -2.32
N ASP A 72 -11.36 0.19 -1.61
CA ASP A 72 -10.37 1.04 -2.26
C ASP A 72 -9.33 0.21 -3.00
N VAL A 73 -8.82 -0.83 -2.37
CA VAL A 73 -7.84 -1.71 -3.00
C VAL A 73 -8.41 -2.37 -4.24
N LYS A 74 -9.63 -2.89 -4.16
CA LYS A 74 -10.26 -3.56 -5.29
C LYS A 74 -10.60 -2.60 -6.43
N THR A 75 -10.92 -1.36 -6.10
CA THR A 75 -11.33 -0.36 -7.09
C THR A 75 -10.13 0.25 -7.81
N TYR A 76 -9.06 0.54 -7.08
CA TYR A 76 -7.94 1.34 -7.60
C TYR A 76 -6.67 0.54 -7.87
N CYS A 77 -6.66 -0.75 -7.58
CA CYS A 77 -5.48 -1.58 -7.86
C CYS A 77 -5.71 -2.61 -8.97
#